data_01a01f2d504f0f4fd0e609f94fd8e283
#
_entry.id   01a01f2d504f0f4fd0e609f94fd8e283
#
_cell.length_a   1.000
_cell.length_b   1.000
_cell.length_c   1.000
_cell.angle_alpha   90.00
_cell.angle_beta   90.00
_cell.angle_gamma   90.00
#
_symmetry.space_group_name_H-M   'P 1'
#
loop_
_entity.id
_entity.type
_entity.pdbx_description
1 polymer ?
#
loop_
_entity_poly.entity_id
_entity_poly.type
_entity_poly.pdbx_seq_one_letter_code
_entity_poly.pdbx_strand_id
1 'polypeptide(L)'
;MTKTRRRRKTNKYFTKVHETAIIDYASTQDRAIRTELYIELIGPAFDELVDKIVYTYKFNNLPNIDYLKDDCKIWLMTILDKYDPNKKSKAFSYFSVITKNWFIHKVKQNSKKLKRDLKYEDLNSETDLKDLIVENTYEQDREQQEFWQNLFAEMATWNDLKL
;
A
#
# COMPACT_ATOMS: atom_id res chain seq x y z
N MET A 1 -4.25 -2.60 44.36
CA MET A 1 -3.23 -3.40 43.63
C MET A 1 -3.51 -3.31 42.15
N THR A 2 -2.79 -2.46 41.44
CA THR A 2 -2.94 -2.24 39.98
C THR A 2 -2.17 -3.33 39.21
N LYS A 3 -2.90 -4.20 38.52
CA LYS A 3 -2.31 -5.20 37.66
C LYS A 3 -1.63 -4.55 36.46
N THR A 4 -0.32 -4.48 36.46
CA THR A 4 0.50 -4.06 35.32
C THR A 4 0.29 -5.04 34.16
N ARG A 5 -0.36 -4.57 33.10
CA ARG A 5 -0.64 -5.33 31.88
C ARG A 5 0.70 -5.62 31.17
N ARG A 6 1.23 -6.85 31.28
CA ARG A 6 2.44 -7.27 30.56
C ARG A 6 2.22 -7.02 29.08
N ARG A 7 2.97 -6.10 28.49
CA ARG A 7 3.05 -5.91 27.05
C ARG A 7 3.58 -7.20 26.41
N ARG A 8 2.77 -7.86 25.59
CA ARG A 8 3.23 -8.98 24.75
C ARG A 8 4.38 -8.45 23.89
N LYS A 9 5.55 -9.13 23.95
CA LYS A 9 6.65 -8.90 23.01
C LYS A 9 6.11 -9.26 21.61
N THR A 10 5.81 -8.28 20.80
CA THR A 10 5.52 -8.50 19.38
C THR A 10 6.86 -8.78 18.69
N ASN A 11 6.99 -9.95 18.06
CA ASN A 11 8.13 -10.22 17.20
C ASN A 11 8.17 -9.16 16.12
N LYS A 12 9.23 -8.37 16.10
CA LYS A 12 9.43 -7.33 15.11
C LYS A 12 9.94 -8.01 13.85
N TYR A 13 9.08 -8.17 12.87
CA TYR A 13 9.41 -8.74 11.56
C TYR A 13 10.21 -7.77 10.69
N PHE A 14 10.11 -6.47 10.93
CA PHE A 14 10.86 -5.43 10.25
C PHE A 14 11.78 -4.73 11.26
N THR A 15 13.07 -4.89 11.09
CA THR A 15 14.11 -4.41 12.01
C THR A 15 15.09 -3.47 11.29
N LYS A 16 16.06 -2.93 12.03
CA LYS A 16 17.14 -2.14 11.45
C LYS A 16 17.96 -2.90 10.41
N VAL A 17 18.07 -4.23 10.55
CA VAL A 17 18.79 -5.07 9.58
C VAL A 17 18.13 -4.99 8.19
N HIS A 18 16.80 -5.06 8.13
CA HIS A 18 16.05 -4.94 6.87
C HIS A 18 16.16 -3.52 6.29
N GLU A 19 16.18 -2.49 7.14
CA GLU A 19 16.39 -1.10 6.69
C GLU A 19 17.77 -0.91 6.08
N THR A 20 18.82 -1.45 6.72
CA THR A 20 20.18 -1.44 6.17
C THR A 20 20.24 -2.20 4.85
N ALA A 21 19.63 -3.41 4.80
CA ALA A 21 19.59 -4.20 3.57
C ALA A 21 18.92 -3.45 2.39
N ILE A 22 17.89 -2.66 2.65
CA ILE A 22 17.23 -1.83 1.63
C ILE A 22 18.14 -0.71 1.15
N ILE A 23 18.89 -0.07 2.05
CA ILE A 23 19.86 0.98 1.70
C ILE A 23 20.99 0.39 0.86
N ASP A 24 21.53 -0.76 1.28
CA ASP A 24 22.60 -1.46 0.56
C ASP A 24 22.13 -1.91 -0.82
N TYR A 25 20.90 -2.42 -0.92
CA TYR A 25 20.26 -2.77 -2.19
C TYR A 25 20.19 -1.57 -3.13
N ALA A 26 19.76 -0.40 -2.65
CA ALA A 26 19.64 0.81 -3.47
C ALA A 26 21.01 1.39 -3.89
N SER A 27 22.03 1.23 -3.05
CA SER A 27 23.39 1.75 -3.33
C SER A 27 24.23 0.85 -4.25
N THR A 28 23.94 -0.45 -4.28
CA THR A 28 24.72 -1.45 -5.01
C THR A 28 24.20 -1.59 -6.44
N GLN A 29 25.12 -1.61 -7.41
CA GLN A 29 24.81 -1.89 -8.82
C GLN A 29 25.00 -3.38 -9.17
N ASP A 30 25.64 -4.16 -8.31
CA ASP A 30 25.87 -5.58 -8.53
C ASP A 30 24.55 -6.36 -8.39
N ARG A 31 24.16 -6.99 -9.50
CA ARG A 31 22.92 -7.77 -9.59
C ARG A 31 22.90 -8.99 -8.66
N ALA A 32 24.05 -9.63 -8.46
CA ALA A 32 24.14 -10.81 -7.61
C ALA A 32 23.88 -10.43 -6.14
N ILE A 33 24.54 -9.38 -5.66
CA ILE A 33 24.37 -8.86 -4.29
C ILE A 33 22.94 -8.38 -4.07
N ARG A 34 22.36 -7.65 -5.02
CA ARG A 34 20.95 -7.22 -4.95
C ARG A 34 19.99 -8.39 -4.82
N THR A 35 20.22 -9.45 -5.60
CA THR A 35 19.39 -10.66 -5.56
C THR A 35 19.48 -11.36 -4.22
N GLU A 36 20.68 -11.50 -3.68
CA GLU A 36 20.92 -12.12 -2.38
C GLU A 36 20.22 -11.32 -1.24
N LEU A 37 20.45 -10.01 -1.17
CA LEU A 37 19.82 -9.13 -0.19
C LEU A 37 18.29 -9.20 -0.27
N TYR A 38 17.73 -9.28 -1.47
CA TYR A 38 16.30 -9.39 -1.67
C TYR A 38 15.77 -10.73 -1.17
N ILE A 39 16.37 -11.84 -1.59
CA ILE A 39 15.89 -13.19 -1.27
C ILE A 39 16.01 -13.47 0.23
N GLU A 40 17.12 -13.09 0.85
CA GLU A 40 17.39 -13.45 2.24
C GLU A 40 16.71 -12.52 3.25
N LEU A 41 16.64 -11.23 2.96
CA LEU A 41 16.21 -10.23 3.95
C LEU A 41 14.97 -9.45 3.53
N ILE A 42 14.96 -8.84 2.36
CA ILE A 42 13.91 -7.88 1.99
C ILE A 42 12.61 -8.60 1.63
N GLY A 43 12.67 -9.66 0.84
CA GLY A 43 11.52 -10.43 0.38
C GLY A 43 10.68 -10.95 1.53
N PRO A 44 11.24 -11.74 2.45
CA PRO A 44 10.50 -12.24 3.61
C PRO A 44 9.89 -11.15 4.49
N ALA A 45 10.60 -10.01 4.66
CA ALA A 45 10.07 -8.88 5.41
C ALA A 45 8.89 -8.20 4.68
N PHE A 46 8.92 -8.13 3.35
CA PHE A 46 7.82 -7.60 2.55
C PHE A 46 6.62 -8.55 2.52
N ASP A 47 6.85 -9.86 2.47
CA ASP A 47 5.79 -10.86 2.57
C ASP A 47 4.97 -10.65 3.84
N GLU A 48 5.65 -10.56 4.98
CA GLU A 48 4.99 -10.34 6.26
C GLU A 48 4.36 -8.94 6.39
N LEU A 49 4.99 -7.92 5.79
CA LEU A 49 4.45 -6.56 5.74
C LEU A 49 3.12 -6.52 4.99
N VAL A 50 3.07 -7.10 3.79
CA VAL A 50 1.88 -7.14 2.95
C VAL A 50 0.75 -7.90 3.66
N ASP A 51 1.05 -9.09 4.20
CA ASP A 51 0.06 -9.90 4.92
C ASP A 51 -0.52 -9.16 6.13
N LYS A 52 0.32 -8.51 6.92
CA LYS A 52 -0.15 -7.73 8.08
C LYS A 52 -0.99 -6.53 7.68
N ILE A 53 -0.65 -5.85 6.61
CA ILE A 53 -1.44 -4.71 6.11
C ILE A 53 -2.79 -5.20 5.60
N VAL A 54 -2.83 -6.26 4.80
CA VAL A 54 -4.07 -6.86 4.30
C VAL A 54 -4.98 -7.26 5.46
N TYR A 55 -4.44 -7.91 6.47
CA TYR A 55 -5.20 -8.32 7.65
C TYR A 55 -5.66 -7.12 8.50
N THR A 56 -4.77 -6.18 8.80
CA THR A 56 -5.05 -5.03 9.68
C THR A 56 -6.12 -4.11 9.10
N TYR A 57 -6.06 -3.84 7.80
CA TYR A 57 -6.99 -2.96 7.11
C TYR A 57 -8.16 -3.70 6.45
N LYS A 58 -8.29 -5.02 6.70
CA LYS A 58 -9.41 -5.87 6.25
C LYS A 58 -9.58 -5.88 4.71
N PHE A 59 -8.48 -5.88 3.97
CA PHE A 59 -8.52 -6.01 2.52
C PHE A 59 -8.82 -7.44 2.04
N ASN A 60 -9.00 -8.39 2.95
CA ASN A 60 -9.31 -9.81 2.66
C ASN A 60 -10.59 -9.99 1.82
N ASN A 61 -11.49 -9.00 1.81
CA ASN A 61 -12.74 -9.06 1.04
C ASN A 61 -12.55 -8.74 -0.46
N LEU A 62 -11.35 -8.40 -0.88
CA LEU A 62 -11.06 -8.19 -2.30
C LEU A 62 -11.04 -9.52 -3.06
N PRO A 63 -11.63 -9.57 -4.26
CA PRO A 63 -11.51 -10.75 -5.11
C PRO A 63 -10.03 -10.99 -5.47
N ASN A 64 -9.65 -12.26 -5.52
CA ASN A 64 -8.29 -12.67 -5.87
C ASN A 64 -7.20 -12.05 -4.98
N ILE A 65 -7.44 -11.96 -3.67
CA ILE A 65 -6.55 -11.29 -2.72
C ILE A 65 -5.12 -11.86 -2.76
N ASP A 66 -4.95 -13.16 -2.92
CA ASP A 66 -3.63 -13.79 -2.96
C ASP A 66 -2.84 -13.32 -4.18
N TYR A 67 -3.48 -13.25 -5.35
CA TYR A 67 -2.87 -12.67 -6.54
C TYR A 67 -2.51 -11.19 -6.34
N LEU A 68 -3.39 -10.42 -5.68
CA LEU A 68 -3.12 -9.02 -5.38
C LEU A 68 -1.96 -8.83 -4.40
N LYS A 69 -1.78 -9.75 -3.45
CA LYS A 69 -0.61 -9.72 -2.55
C LYS A 69 0.69 -9.90 -3.35
N ASP A 70 0.73 -10.88 -4.24
CA ASP A 70 1.92 -11.14 -5.06
C ASP A 70 2.21 -9.99 -6.04
N ASP A 71 1.18 -9.44 -6.68
CA ASP A 71 1.29 -8.25 -7.53
C ASP A 71 1.83 -7.04 -6.74
N CYS A 72 1.37 -6.85 -5.50
CA CYS A 72 1.88 -5.81 -4.61
C CYS A 72 3.37 -6.00 -4.26
N LYS A 73 3.80 -7.23 -3.98
CA LYS A 73 5.21 -7.55 -3.68
C LYS A 73 6.12 -7.25 -4.87
N ILE A 74 5.70 -7.67 -6.07
CA ILE A 74 6.42 -7.37 -7.32
C ILE A 74 6.53 -5.86 -7.51
N TRP A 75 5.44 -5.13 -7.28
CA TRP A 75 5.45 -3.67 -7.39
C TRP A 75 6.37 -3.03 -6.34
N LEU A 76 6.36 -3.49 -5.08
CA LEU A 76 7.27 -3.02 -4.04
C LEU A 76 8.75 -3.20 -4.44
N MET A 77 9.09 -4.30 -5.09
CA MET A 77 10.45 -4.52 -5.60
C MET A 77 10.86 -3.45 -6.62
N THR A 78 9.93 -3.01 -7.48
CA THR A 78 10.23 -1.97 -8.48
C THR A 78 10.47 -0.59 -7.90
N ILE A 79 10.02 -0.35 -6.67
CA ILE A 79 10.16 0.95 -6.01
C ILE A 79 11.21 0.98 -4.90
N LEU A 80 11.92 -0.13 -4.67
CA LEU A 80 12.99 -0.20 -3.65
C LEU A 80 14.04 0.90 -3.84
N ASP A 81 14.45 1.16 -5.08
CA ASP A 81 15.44 2.17 -5.41
C ASP A 81 14.97 3.63 -5.14
N LYS A 82 13.67 3.83 -4.91
CA LYS A 82 13.09 5.15 -4.62
C LYS A 82 13.13 5.53 -3.14
N TYR A 83 13.50 4.58 -2.28
CA TYR A 83 13.64 4.87 -0.87
C TYR A 83 14.88 5.71 -0.61
N ASP A 84 14.68 6.88 0.01
CA ASP A 84 15.75 7.81 0.38
C ASP A 84 15.88 7.86 1.91
N PRO A 85 16.96 7.33 2.49
CA PRO A 85 17.18 7.33 3.93
C PRO A 85 17.37 8.75 4.51
N ASN A 86 17.74 9.73 3.69
CA ASN A 86 17.98 11.11 4.12
C ASN A 86 16.67 11.86 4.44
N LYS A 87 15.53 11.39 3.94
CA LYS A 87 14.20 11.96 4.22
C LYS A 87 13.65 11.66 5.62
N LYS A 88 14.51 11.21 6.55
CA LYS A 88 14.20 10.92 7.96
C LYS A 88 13.03 9.94 8.20
N SER A 89 12.39 9.40 7.17
CA SER A 89 11.37 8.37 7.31
C SER A 89 11.99 6.99 7.38
N LYS A 90 11.59 6.18 8.36
CA LYS A 90 12.04 4.79 8.44
C LYS A 90 11.49 3.99 7.27
N ALA A 91 12.29 3.07 6.75
CA ALA A 91 11.88 2.20 5.64
C ALA A 91 10.55 1.49 5.92
N PHE A 92 10.36 0.98 7.12
CA PHE A 92 9.09 0.38 7.54
C PHE A 92 7.89 1.31 7.34
N SER A 93 7.98 2.55 7.80
CA SER A 93 6.88 3.52 7.69
C SER A 93 6.62 3.87 6.24
N TYR A 94 7.68 4.11 5.46
CA TYR A 94 7.59 4.41 4.03
C TYR A 94 6.86 3.29 3.27
N PHE A 95 7.34 2.05 3.36
CA PHE A 95 6.74 0.93 2.63
C PHE A 95 5.36 0.55 3.16
N SER A 96 5.07 0.72 4.46
CA SER A 96 3.73 0.48 5.01
C SER A 96 2.68 1.42 4.43
N VAL A 97 2.97 2.71 4.33
CA VAL A 97 2.06 3.71 3.75
C VAL A 97 1.81 3.40 2.26
N ILE A 98 2.87 3.14 1.52
CA ILE A 98 2.79 2.84 0.09
C ILE A 98 1.96 1.57 -0.15
N THR A 99 2.23 0.49 0.58
CA THR A 99 1.47 -0.78 0.49
C THR A 99 -0.01 -0.56 0.79
N LYS A 100 -0.33 0.16 1.88
CA LYS A 100 -1.71 0.50 2.22
C LYS A 100 -2.41 1.25 1.08
N ASN A 101 -1.76 2.27 0.55
CA ASN A 101 -2.33 3.09 -0.53
C ASN A 101 -2.53 2.29 -1.81
N TRP A 102 -1.62 1.36 -2.12
CA TRP A 102 -1.76 0.46 -3.25
C TRP A 102 -3.04 -0.39 -3.13
N PHE A 103 -3.30 -1.00 -1.95
CA PHE A 103 -4.53 -1.75 -1.72
C PHE A 103 -5.78 -0.87 -1.75
N ILE A 104 -5.74 0.33 -1.20
CA ILE A 104 -6.86 1.29 -1.29
C ILE A 104 -7.19 1.58 -2.76
N HIS A 105 -6.18 1.78 -3.60
CA HIS A 105 -6.38 1.97 -5.03
C HIS A 105 -7.05 0.75 -5.68
N LYS A 106 -6.63 -0.47 -5.36
CA LYS A 106 -7.28 -1.70 -5.86
C LYS A 106 -8.72 -1.83 -5.39
N VAL A 107 -9.04 -1.45 -4.14
CA VAL A 107 -10.44 -1.40 -3.64
C VAL A 107 -11.28 -0.45 -4.48
N LYS A 108 -10.78 0.76 -4.74
CA LYS A 108 -11.49 1.74 -5.57
C LYS A 108 -11.69 1.25 -7.01
N GLN A 109 -10.68 0.62 -7.60
CA GLN A 109 -10.80 0.02 -8.94
C GLN A 109 -11.86 -1.09 -8.98
N ASN A 110 -11.86 -1.97 -7.98
CA ASN A 110 -12.83 -3.05 -7.88
C ASN A 110 -14.26 -2.50 -7.72
N SER A 111 -14.46 -1.50 -6.87
CA SER A 111 -15.76 -0.85 -6.69
C SER A 111 -16.26 -0.19 -7.98
N LYS A 112 -15.37 0.49 -8.72
CA LYS A 112 -15.73 1.07 -10.04
C LYS A 112 -16.10 -0.01 -11.07
N LYS A 113 -15.38 -1.14 -11.05
CA LYS A 113 -15.70 -2.28 -11.94
C LYS A 113 -17.06 -2.85 -11.60
N LEU A 114 -17.32 -3.14 -10.32
CA LEU A 114 -18.60 -3.70 -9.87
C LEU A 114 -19.77 -2.79 -10.22
N LYS A 115 -19.66 -1.47 -10.01
CA LYS A 115 -20.69 -0.50 -10.41
C LYS A 115 -20.96 -0.52 -11.93
N ARG A 116 -19.93 -0.68 -12.76
CA ARG A 116 -20.10 -0.80 -14.21
C ARG A 116 -20.80 -2.09 -14.60
N ASP A 117 -20.37 -3.20 -14.02
CA ASP A 117 -20.94 -4.52 -14.32
C ASP A 117 -22.42 -4.56 -13.93
N LEU A 118 -22.80 -4.00 -12.78
CA LEU A 118 -24.22 -3.85 -12.38
C LEU A 118 -25.02 -2.99 -13.36
N LYS A 119 -24.45 -1.87 -13.85
CA LYS A 119 -25.10 -1.04 -14.86
C LYS A 119 -25.32 -1.78 -16.20
N TYR A 120 -24.41 -2.68 -16.58
CA TYR A 120 -24.58 -3.50 -17.79
C TYR A 120 -25.67 -4.58 -17.62
N GLU A 121 -25.80 -5.16 -16.42
CA GLU A 121 -26.86 -6.12 -16.13
C GLU A 121 -28.24 -5.45 -16.14
N ASP A 122 -28.36 -4.24 -15.59
CA ASP A 122 -29.59 -3.43 -15.60
C ASP A 122 -29.97 -2.96 -17.02
N LEU A 123 -29.02 -2.72 -17.91
CA LEU A 123 -29.25 -2.36 -19.30
C LEU A 123 -29.79 -3.52 -20.16
N ASN A 124 -29.53 -4.76 -19.75
CA ASN A 124 -30.08 -5.94 -20.39
C ASN A 124 -31.52 -6.28 -19.93
N SER A 125 -31.99 -5.71 -18.84
CA SER A 125 -33.39 -5.67 -18.46
C SER A 125 -34.00 -4.38 -19.04
N GLU A 126 -34.91 -4.49 -20.02
CA GLU A 126 -35.54 -3.43 -20.81
C GLU A 126 -36.20 -2.28 -19.98
N THR A 127 -35.46 -1.64 -19.10
CA THR A 127 -35.97 -0.53 -18.28
C THR A 127 -35.04 0.67 -18.30
N ASP A 128 -35.51 1.70 -19.01
CA ASP A 128 -35.15 3.10 -18.89
C ASP A 128 -33.66 3.55 -19.10
N LEU A 129 -33.34 3.74 -20.38
CA LEU A 129 -32.25 4.59 -20.87
C LEU A 129 -32.30 6.05 -20.34
N LYS A 130 -33.31 6.41 -19.56
CA LYS A 130 -33.49 7.81 -19.07
C LYS A 130 -32.74 8.11 -17.78
N ASP A 131 -32.29 7.13 -17.02
CA ASP A 131 -31.57 7.31 -15.75
C ASP A 131 -30.04 7.12 -15.85
N LEU A 132 -29.51 7.04 -17.07
CA LEU A 132 -28.07 7.21 -17.31
C LEU A 132 -27.70 8.68 -17.17
N ILE A 133 -27.99 9.27 -16.02
CA ILE A 133 -27.31 10.47 -15.57
C ILE A 133 -25.84 10.06 -15.40
N VAL A 134 -25.01 10.60 -16.27
CA VAL A 134 -23.56 10.56 -16.16
C VAL A 134 -23.21 11.09 -14.77
N GLU A 135 -23.02 10.18 -13.82
CA GLU A 135 -22.56 10.53 -12.48
C GLU A 135 -21.27 11.32 -12.67
N ASN A 136 -21.30 12.57 -12.26
CA ASN A 136 -20.26 13.55 -12.53
C ASN A 136 -18.92 13.05 -11.98
N THR A 137 -18.10 12.46 -12.84
CA THR A 137 -16.77 11.95 -12.48
C THR A 137 -15.87 13.03 -11.88
N TYR A 138 -16.23 14.31 -12.09
CA TYR A 138 -15.53 15.48 -11.60
C TYR A 138 -15.46 15.53 -10.05
N GLU A 139 -16.54 15.17 -9.35
CA GLU A 139 -16.51 15.12 -7.87
C GLU A 139 -15.60 14.01 -7.34
N GLN A 140 -15.62 12.85 -7.99
CA GLN A 140 -14.76 11.72 -7.62
C GLN A 140 -13.29 12.00 -7.92
N ASP A 141 -13.00 12.67 -9.03
CA ASP A 141 -11.65 13.07 -9.39
C ASP A 141 -11.13 14.19 -8.48
N ARG A 142 -12.01 15.11 -8.05
CA ARG A 142 -11.69 16.15 -7.07
C ARG A 142 -11.39 15.55 -5.68
N GLU A 143 -12.23 14.64 -5.18
CA GLU A 143 -11.97 13.93 -3.92
C GLU A 143 -10.66 13.15 -3.96
N GLN A 144 -10.34 12.56 -5.11
CA GLN A 144 -9.09 11.85 -5.30
C GLN A 144 -7.90 12.81 -5.30
N GLN A 145 -8.01 13.97 -5.95
CA GLN A 145 -6.97 15.01 -5.93
C GLN A 145 -6.79 15.59 -4.54
N GLU A 146 -7.88 15.92 -3.83
CA GLU A 146 -7.86 16.41 -2.46
C GLU A 146 -7.23 15.39 -1.50
N PHE A 147 -7.55 14.09 -1.68
CA PHE A 147 -6.92 13.01 -0.92
C PHE A 147 -5.41 12.96 -1.11
N TRP A 148 -4.95 13.04 -2.37
CA TRP A 148 -3.51 13.02 -2.65
C TRP A 148 -2.82 14.29 -2.17
N GLN A 149 -3.44 15.45 -2.31
CA GLN A 149 -2.90 16.72 -1.80
C GLN A 149 -2.78 16.71 -0.27
N ASN A 150 -3.80 16.24 0.44
CA ASN A 150 -3.78 16.12 1.89
C ASN A 150 -2.72 15.11 2.36
N LEU A 151 -2.60 13.97 1.67
CA LEU A 151 -1.58 12.97 1.99
C LEU A 151 -0.16 13.53 1.81
N PHE A 152 0.09 14.25 0.72
CA PHE A 152 1.40 14.87 0.48
C PHE A 152 1.67 16.02 1.47
N ALA A 153 0.63 16.78 1.84
CA ALA A 153 0.74 17.83 2.86
C ALA A 153 1.07 17.24 4.23
N GLU A 154 0.40 16.15 4.65
CA GLU A 154 0.72 15.46 5.90
C GLU A 154 2.14 14.86 5.88
N MET A 155 2.57 14.30 4.75
CA MET A 155 3.94 13.81 4.61
C MET A 155 4.99 14.93 4.67
N ALA A 156 4.66 16.13 4.19
CA ALA A 156 5.53 17.31 4.31
C ALA A 156 5.62 17.80 5.76
N THR A 157 4.50 17.86 6.48
CA THR A 157 4.49 18.29 7.91
C THR A 157 5.21 17.30 8.83
N TRP A 158 5.26 16.00 8.48
CA TRP A 158 6.07 15.02 9.22
C TRP A 158 7.58 15.26 9.07
N ASN A 159 8.00 15.96 8.02
CA ASN A 159 9.39 16.39 7.86
C ASN A 159 9.72 17.62 8.73
N ASP A 160 8.72 18.48 9.02
CA ASP A 160 8.94 19.73 9.77
C ASP A 160 8.82 19.58 11.30
N LEU A 161 8.17 18.50 11.78
CA LEU A 161 7.99 18.21 13.21
C LEU A 161 9.22 17.60 13.91
N LYS A 162 10.38 17.62 13.27
CA LYS A 162 11.66 17.10 13.79
C LYS A 162 12.80 18.14 13.77
N LEU A 163 12.48 19.38 14.11
CA LEU A 163 13.48 20.35 14.58
C LEU A 163 13.52 20.39 16.10
#